data_cf9032684a191922c7957c9a75a9b365
#
_entry.id   cf9032684a191922c7957c9a75a9b365
#
_cell.length_a   1.000
_cell.length_b   1.000
_cell.length_c   1.000
_cell.angle_alpha   90.00
_cell.angle_beta   90.00
_cell.angle_gamma   90.00
#
_symmetry.space_group_name_H-M   'P 1'
#
loop_
_entity.id
_entity.type
_entity.pdbx_description
1 polymer ?
#
loop_
_entity_poly.entity_id
_entity_poly.type
_entity_poly.pdbx_seq_one_letter_code
_entity_poly.pdbx_strand_id
1 'polypeptide(L)'
;MTWSRTQSFPLIIRPSFTLGGAGGGIARKPEELGKMIERGLEASPFREVLLEQSVLGWKEFEMEVMRDSQDNSVIVCSIENLDPMGVHTGDSITIAPALTLTDLEYQELRDKSLEVMREIGVNSGGSNVQFAINPKDGEILVIEMNPRVSRSSALASKATGFPIAKIAAKLAVGYTLDEIPNDITQKTPSCFEPSIDYIVTKIPRFTFEKFPFSQDKLGTQMQSVGEAMAIGRTFQESLQKAIRSLELDFCGLDLPKIHASENPDSGASLATPETKPDLNSNSKKKTQKNSSSFIPDHWLKEKLEQPNSQRIWYLAEAM
;
A
#
# COMPACT_ATOMS: atom_id res chain seq x y z
N MET A 1 -20.71 -26.06 -1.68
CA MET A 1 -19.32 -26.57 -1.86
C MET A 1 -18.99 -27.10 -3.25
N THR A 2 -19.91 -27.06 -4.20
CA THR A 2 -19.66 -27.59 -5.58
C THR A 2 -18.76 -26.67 -6.41
N TRP A 3 -18.92 -25.36 -6.26
CA TRP A 3 -18.11 -24.36 -7.00
C TRP A 3 -16.61 -24.43 -6.64
N SER A 4 -16.27 -24.56 -5.36
CA SER A 4 -14.87 -24.61 -4.91
C SER A 4 -14.08 -25.84 -5.40
N ARG A 5 -14.77 -26.88 -5.88
CA ARG A 5 -14.11 -28.08 -6.44
C ARG A 5 -13.65 -27.90 -7.88
N THR A 6 -14.16 -26.89 -8.57
CA THR A 6 -13.82 -26.56 -9.97
C THR A 6 -12.86 -25.40 -10.09
N GLN A 7 -12.58 -24.70 -8.99
CA GLN A 7 -11.69 -23.54 -8.99
C GLN A 7 -10.25 -23.92 -8.61
N SER A 8 -9.31 -23.21 -9.20
CA SER A 8 -7.89 -23.32 -8.83
C SER A 8 -7.62 -22.57 -7.55
N PHE A 9 -6.79 -23.15 -6.67
CA PHE A 9 -6.26 -22.45 -5.50
C PHE A 9 -5.09 -21.54 -5.90
N PRO A 10 -4.85 -20.45 -5.15
CA PRO A 10 -5.49 -20.05 -3.90
C PRO A 10 -6.87 -19.39 -4.10
N LEU A 11 -7.72 -19.44 -3.04
CA LEU A 11 -9.01 -18.77 -2.97
C LEU A 11 -8.99 -17.69 -1.86
N ILE A 12 -9.62 -16.57 -2.11
CA ILE A 12 -9.81 -15.50 -1.13
C ILE A 12 -11.17 -15.69 -0.45
N ILE A 13 -11.18 -15.55 0.87
CA ILE A 13 -12.38 -15.53 1.69
C ILE A 13 -12.58 -14.11 2.16
N ARG A 14 -13.70 -13.50 1.76
CA ARG A 14 -14.05 -12.12 2.14
C ARG A 14 -15.37 -12.14 2.92
N PRO A 15 -15.34 -11.93 4.24
CA PRO A 15 -16.56 -11.80 5.04
C PRO A 15 -17.33 -10.54 4.66
N SER A 16 -18.65 -10.67 4.50
CA SER A 16 -19.52 -9.54 4.20
C SER A 16 -19.64 -8.59 5.40
N PHE A 17 -19.66 -7.27 5.13
CA PHE A 17 -19.85 -6.20 6.11
C PHE A 17 -18.79 -6.17 7.23
N THR A 18 -17.54 -6.50 6.92
CA THR A 18 -16.40 -6.32 7.82
C THR A 18 -15.51 -5.16 7.35
N LEU A 19 -14.72 -4.59 8.27
CA LEU A 19 -13.78 -3.51 7.97
C LEU A 19 -12.33 -3.99 8.05
N GLY A 20 -11.46 -3.45 7.19
CA GLY A 20 -10.03 -3.66 7.24
C GLY A 20 -9.60 -5.14 7.05
N GLY A 21 -10.39 -5.94 6.34
CA GLY A 21 -10.07 -7.34 6.07
C GLY A 21 -10.32 -8.27 7.26
N ALA A 22 -11.04 -7.83 8.30
CA ALA A 22 -11.30 -8.64 9.49
C ALA A 22 -12.02 -9.95 9.16
N GLY A 23 -11.49 -11.08 9.66
CA GLY A 23 -12.01 -12.43 9.39
C GLY A 23 -11.72 -12.98 7.99
N GLY A 24 -11.19 -12.15 7.09
CA GLY A 24 -10.77 -12.57 5.75
C GLY A 24 -9.50 -13.41 5.77
N GLY A 25 -9.19 -14.02 4.62
CA GLY A 25 -7.99 -14.81 4.48
C GLY A 25 -7.85 -15.44 3.10
N ILE A 26 -6.73 -16.11 2.91
CA ILE A 26 -6.36 -16.76 1.65
C ILE A 26 -6.15 -18.24 1.92
N ALA A 27 -7.05 -19.07 1.40
CA ALA A 27 -6.89 -20.52 1.42
C ALA A 27 -5.96 -20.94 0.26
N ARG A 28 -4.79 -21.46 0.59
CA ARG A 28 -3.81 -21.93 -0.41
C ARG A 28 -4.06 -23.39 -0.83
N LYS A 29 -4.76 -24.13 0.01
CA LYS A 29 -5.05 -25.55 -0.17
C LYS A 29 -6.50 -25.86 0.25
N PRO A 30 -7.12 -26.90 -0.31
CA PRO A 30 -8.48 -27.29 0.03
C PRO A 30 -8.73 -27.52 1.53
N GLU A 31 -7.72 -28.04 2.23
CA GLU A 31 -7.81 -28.39 3.66
C GLU A 31 -7.95 -27.14 4.56
N GLU A 32 -7.49 -26.00 4.09
CA GLU A 32 -7.54 -24.72 4.82
C GLU A 32 -8.91 -24.03 4.67
N LEU A 33 -9.60 -24.29 3.54
CA LEU A 33 -10.79 -23.55 3.12
C LEU A 33 -11.92 -23.63 4.16
N GLY A 34 -12.21 -24.80 4.69
CA GLY A 34 -13.31 -25.01 5.65
C GLY A 34 -13.15 -24.15 6.90
N LYS A 35 -11.97 -24.19 7.52
CA LYS A 35 -11.67 -23.41 8.73
C LYS A 35 -11.72 -21.89 8.49
N MET A 36 -11.26 -21.46 7.31
CA MET A 36 -11.28 -20.04 6.96
C MET A 36 -12.70 -19.54 6.68
N ILE A 37 -13.54 -20.37 6.05
CA ILE A 37 -14.97 -20.04 5.86
C ILE A 37 -15.68 -19.91 7.21
N GLU A 38 -15.49 -20.86 8.13
CA GLU A 38 -16.08 -20.80 9.48
C GLU A 38 -15.71 -19.52 10.20
N ARG A 39 -14.41 -19.18 10.23
CA ARG A 39 -13.90 -17.93 10.80
C ARG A 39 -14.52 -16.69 10.13
N GLY A 40 -14.63 -16.71 8.80
CA GLY A 40 -15.24 -15.62 8.05
C GLY A 40 -16.72 -15.44 8.35
N LEU A 41 -17.47 -16.55 8.46
CA LEU A 41 -18.88 -16.54 8.84
C LEU A 41 -19.10 -16.03 10.27
N GLU A 42 -18.20 -16.33 11.19
CA GLU A 42 -18.24 -15.79 12.56
C GLU A 42 -17.96 -14.28 12.61
N ALA A 43 -17.03 -13.80 11.75
CA ALA A 43 -16.68 -12.38 11.68
C ALA A 43 -17.76 -11.53 11.00
N SER A 44 -18.57 -12.12 10.10
CA SER A 44 -19.64 -11.41 9.39
C SER A 44 -20.88 -11.28 10.24
N PRO A 45 -21.44 -10.05 10.41
CA PRO A 45 -22.72 -9.85 11.11
C PRO A 45 -23.89 -10.62 10.49
N PHE A 46 -23.83 -10.88 9.19
CA PHE A 46 -24.86 -11.60 8.44
C PHE A 46 -24.52 -13.07 8.19
N ARG A 47 -23.36 -13.54 8.73
CA ARG A 47 -22.84 -14.88 8.52
C ARG A 47 -22.70 -15.24 7.03
N GLU A 48 -22.19 -14.29 6.26
CA GLU A 48 -21.95 -14.43 4.83
C GLU A 48 -20.49 -14.24 4.51
N VAL A 49 -19.97 -15.05 3.56
CA VAL A 49 -18.65 -14.90 3.00
C VAL A 49 -18.71 -14.98 1.48
N LEU A 50 -17.96 -14.15 0.82
CA LEU A 50 -17.68 -14.24 -0.60
C LEU A 50 -16.41 -15.08 -0.80
N LEU A 51 -16.46 -16.01 -1.75
CA LEU A 51 -15.31 -16.79 -2.20
C LEU A 51 -14.90 -16.28 -3.57
N GLU A 52 -13.66 -15.83 -3.67
CA GLU A 52 -13.14 -15.22 -4.89
C GLU A 52 -11.88 -15.96 -5.36
N GLN A 53 -11.66 -15.92 -6.68
CA GLN A 53 -10.39 -16.33 -7.25
C GLN A 53 -9.29 -15.39 -6.77
N SER A 54 -8.13 -15.95 -6.42
CA SER A 54 -7.02 -15.15 -5.93
C SER A 54 -6.32 -14.42 -7.06
N VAL A 55 -6.06 -13.14 -6.81
CA VAL A 55 -5.22 -12.27 -7.65
C VAL A 55 -3.86 -11.98 -6.98
N LEU A 56 -3.41 -12.87 -6.08
CA LEU A 56 -2.12 -12.76 -5.43
C LEU A 56 -0.99 -12.56 -6.44
N GLY A 57 -0.13 -11.58 -6.18
CA GLY A 57 1.00 -11.27 -7.04
C GLY A 57 0.65 -10.42 -8.28
N TRP A 58 -0.61 -10.05 -8.48
CA TRP A 58 -0.97 -9.09 -9.51
C TRP A 58 -0.55 -7.69 -9.10
N LYS A 59 -0.32 -6.82 -10.08
CA LYS A 59 -0.08 -5.39 -9.82
C LYS A 59 -1.32 -4.73 -9.25
N GLU A 60 -1.15 -3.77 -8.36
CA GLU A 60 -2.26 -3.04 -7.74
C GLU A 60 -2.20 -1.56 -8.05
N PHE A 61 -3.32 -1.04 -8.54
CA PHE A 61 -3.49 0.38 -8.86
C PHE A 61 -4.77 0.93 -8.25
N GLU A 62 -4.75 2.22 -7.95
CA GLU A 62 -5.90 2.94 -7.43
C GLU A 62 -6.15 4.21 -8.24
N MET A 63 -7.42 4.53 -8.47
CA MET A 63 -7.84 5.78 -9.07
C MET A 63 -8.67 6.58 -8.07
N GLU A 64 -8.21 7.78 -7.75
CA GLU A 64 -9.00 8.75 -6.98
C GLU A 64 -9.86 9.57 -7.93
N VAL A 65 -11.16 9.40 -7.82
CA VAL A 65 -12.14 9.93 -8.76
C VAL A 65 -13.09 10.88 -8.08
N MET A 66 -13.48 11.96 -8.74
CA MET A 66 -14.60 12.80 -8.30
C MET A 66 -15.64 12.89 -9.41
N ARG A 67 -16.92 12.90 -9.02
CA ARG A 67 -18.05 13.02 -9.93
C ARG A 67 -19.14 13.89 -9.31
N ASP A 68 -19.78 14.72 -10.12
CA ASP A 68 -20.89 15.56 -9.72
C ASP A 68 -22.25 15.08 -10.28
N SER A 69 -23.30 15.81 -9.95
CA SER A 69 -24.68 15.50 -10.37
C SER A 69 -24.95 15.70 -11.86
N GLN A 70 -24.09 16.39 -12.58
CA GLN A 70 -24.16 16.61 -14.02
C GLN A 70 -23.27 15.65 -14.83
N ASP A 71 -22.75 14.61 -14.16
CA ASP A 71 -21.82 13.63 -14.75
C ASP A 71 -20.44 14.20 -15.13
N ASN A 72 -20.09 15.42 -14.69
CA ASN A 72 -18.72 15.85 -14.79
C ASN A 72 -17.86 14.99 -13.88
N SER A 73 -16.76 14.47 -14.41
CA SER A 73 -15.89 13.54 -13.69
C SER A 73 -14.43 13.89 -13.89
N VAL A 74 -13.63 13.69 -12.82
CA VAL A 74 -12.20 14.01 -12.78
C VAL A 74 -11.44 12.86 -12.12
N ILE A 75 -10.40 12.37 -12.78
CA ILE A 75 -9.38 11.57 -12.12
C ILE A 75 -8.42 12.53 -11.41
N VAL A 76 -8.48 12.57 -10.11
CA VAL A 76 -7.62 13.45 -9.30
C VAL A 76 -6.19 12.94 -9.27
N CYS A 77 -6.03 11.62 -9.16
CA CYS A 77 -4.73 11.00 -9.06
C CYS A 77 -4.81 9.51 -9.40
N SER A 78 -3.83 9.01 -10.15
CA SER A 78 -3.53 7.58 -10.23
C SER A 78 -2.48 7.23 -9.18
N ILE A 79 -2.63 6.08 -8.54
CA ILE A 79 -1.75 5.60 -7.49
C ILE A 79 -1.32 4.17 -7.84
N GLU A 80 -0.05 3.89 -7.69
CA GLU A 80 0.53 2.56 -7.84
C GLU A 80 0.99 2.04 -6.48
N ASN A 81 0.60 0.82 -6.13
CA ASN A 81 1.12 0.12 -4.98
C ASN A 81 2.35 -0.69 -5.40
N LEU A 82 3.49 -0.44 -4.76
CA LEU A 82 4.74 -1.15 -5.06
C LEU A 82 4.65 -2.63 -4.65
N ASP A 83 3.92 -2.89 -3.57
CA ASP A 83 3.62 -4.23 -3.14
C ASP A 83 2.51 -4.84 -4.00
N PRO A 84 2.66 -6.09 -4.44
CA PRO A 84 1.64 -6.76 -5.22
C PRO A 84 0.41 -7.08 -4.38
N MET A 85 -0.69 -7.40 -5.05
CA MET A 85 -1.92 -7.89 -4.42
C MET A 85 -1.62 -9.00 -3.39
N GLY A 86 -2.19 -8.84 -2.21
CA GLY A 86 -1.99 -9.71 -1.04
C GLY A 86 -1.46 -8.96 0.19
N VAL A 87 -0.90 -7.77 0.01
CA VAL A 87 -0.60 -6.79 1.06
C VAL A 87 -1.70 -5.75 1.06
N HIS A 88 -2.20 -5.36 2.24
CA HIS A 88 -3.23 -4.32 2.35
C HIS A 88 -2.69 -2.98 1.83
N THR A 89 -3.48 -2.23 1.03
CA THR A 89 -3.06 -0.95 0.43
C THR A 89 -2.51 0.07 1.43
N GLY A 90 -3.06 0.07 2.66
CA GLY A 90 -2.56 0.89 3.77
C GLY A 90 -1.12 0.56 4.19
N ASP A 91 -0.71 -0.69 4.01
CA ASP A 91 0.61 -1.22 4.36
C ASP A 91 1.58 -1.24 3.17
N SER A 92 1.09 -0.91 1.97
CA SER A 92 1.91 -0.83 0.77
C SER A 92 2.71 0.47 0.71
N ILE A 93 3.90 0.39 0.10
CA ILE A 93 4.61 1.56 -0.41
C ILE A 93 3.88 2.03 -1.65
N THR A 94 3.43 3.28 -1.67
CA THR A 94 2.60 3.83 -2.74
C THR A 94 3.30 4.96 -3.49
N ILE A 95 3.06 5.03 -4.79
CA ILE A 95 3.65 6.01 -5.70
C ILE A 95 2.51 6.73 -6.43
N ALA A 96 2.62 8.05 -6.52
CA ALA A 96 1.71 8.89 -7.28
C ALA A 96 2.50 9.89 -8.15
N PRO A 97 2.18 10.04 -9.43
CA PRO A 97 1.25 9.22 -10.20
C PRO A 97 1.77 7.80 -10.41
N ALA A 98 0.92 6.87 -10.87
CA ALA A 98 1.34 5.54 -11.27
C ALA A 98 2.44 5.62 -12.34
N LEU A 99 3.54 4.86 -12.15
CA LEU A 99 4.73 4.94 -13.01
C LEU A 99 4.82 3.83 -14.05
N THR A 100 4.20 2.68 -13.80
CA THR A 100 4.36 1.50 -14.66
C THR A 100 3.15 1.23 -15.56
N LEU A 101 2.15 2.12 -15.56
CA LEU A 101 1.05 2.08 -16.51
C LEU A 101 1.49 2.66 -17.86
N THR A 102 1.15 1.99 -18.94
CA THR A 102 1.12 2.59 -20.28
C THR A 102 -0.05 3.57 -20.38
N ASP A 103 -0.01 4.48 -21.35
CA ASP A 103 -1.13 5.39 -21.58
C ASP A 103 -2.44 4.63 -21.89
N LEU A 104 -2.38 3.56 -22.63
CA LEU A 104 -3.53 2.71 -22.93
C LEU A 104 -4.13 2.10 -21.66
N GLU A 105 -3.32 1.51 -20.80
CA GLU A 105 -3.77 0.95 -19.51
C GLU A 105 -4.36 2.05 -18.61
N TYR A 106 -3.71 3.21 -18.56
CA TYR A 106 -4.23 4.35 -17.79
C TYR A 106 -5.62 4.78 -18.27
N GLN A 107 -5.82 4.93 -19.58
CA GLN A 107 -7.12 5.31 -20.14
C GLN A 107 -8.18 4.24 -19.88
N GLU A 108 -7.80 2.97 -19.95
CA GLU A 108 -8.72 1.88 -19.61
C GLU A 108 -9.14 1.90 -18.14
N LEU A 109 -8.19 2.09 -17.20
CA LEU A 109 -8.51 2.24 -15.78
C LEU A 109 -9.38 3.47 -15.51
N ARG A 110 -9.11 4.56 -16.21
CA ARG A 110 -9.89 5.80 -16.16
C ARG A 110 -11.33 5.55 -16.55
N ASP A 111 -11.56 4.97 -17.72
CA ASP A 111 -12.90 4.69 -18.25
C ASP A 111 -13.66 3.73 -17.34
N LYS A 112 -13.04 2.64 -16.91
CA LYS A 112 -13.62 1.69 -15.94
C LYS A 112 -13.96 2.35 -14.60
N SER A 113 -13.14 3.26 -14.13
CA SER A 113 -13.43 4.01 -12.90
C SER A 113 -14.71 4.85 -13.04
N LEU A 114 -14.87 5.53 -14.16
CA LEU A 114 -16.07 6.34 -14.44
C LEU A 114 -17.32 5.47 -14.62
N GLU A 115 -17.19 4.31 -15.26
CA GLU A 115 -18.28 3.33 -15.38
C GLU A 115 -18.71 2.82 -13.99
N VAL A 116 -17.78 2.43 -13.13
CA VAL A 116 -18.05 2.00 -11.77
C VAL A 116 -18.75 3.08 -10.96
N MET A 117 -18.30 4.35 -11.07
CA MET A 117 -18.93 5.49 -10.38
C MET A 117 -20.38 5.68 -10.82
N ARG A 118 -20.68 5.50 -12.12
CA ARG A 118 -22.04 5.62 -12.67
C ARG A 118 -22.92 4.45 -12.24
N GLU A 119 -22.42 3.22 -12.32
CA GLU A 119 -23.15 2.01 -11.97
C GLU A 119 -23.55 1.96 -10.49
N ILE A 120 -22.62 2.33 -9.61
CA ILE A 120 -22.89 2.43 -8.16
C ILE A 120 -23.80 3.63 -7.83
N GLY A 121 -23.90 4.61 -8.72
CA GLY A 121 -24.75 5.78 -8.55
C GLY A 121 -24.11 6.88 -7.68
N VAL A 122 -22.79 6.95 -7.59
CA VAL A 122 -22.10 8.09 -6.93
C VAL A 122 -22.25 9.30 -7.84
N ASN A 123 -23.06 10.25 -7.42
CA ASN A 123 -23.38 11.46 -8.17
C ASN A 123 -22.96 12.77 -7.49
N SER A 124 -22.28 12.70 -6.34
CA SER A 124 -21.82 13.89 -5.63
C SER A 124 -20.69 13.53 -4.66
N GLY A 125 -19.48 13.57 -5.13
CA GLY A 125 -18.34 13.34 -4.23
C GLY A 125 -17.18 12.61 -4.84
N GLY A 126 -16.29 12.15 -3.97
CA GLY A 126 -15.08 11.43 -4.30
C GLY A 126 -15.17 9.95 -3.96
N SER A 127 -14.44 9.14 -4.71
CA SER A 127 -14.32 7.70 -4.50
C SER A 127 -12.92 7.23 -4.86
N ASN A 128 -12.50 6.16 -4.20
CA ASN A 128 -11.31 5.41 -4.55
C ASN A 128 -11.75 4.11 -5.25
N VAL A 129 -11.23 3.85 -6.43
CA VAL A 129 -11.47 2.61 -7.19
C VAL A 129 -10.15 1.85 -7.26
N GLN A 130 -10.15 0.59 -6.82
CA GLN A 130 -8.97 -0.26 -6.76
C GLN A 130 -9.02 -1.33 -7.85
N PHE A 131 -7.89 -1.51 -8.51
CA PHE A 131 -7.72 -2.44 -9.63
C PHE A 131 -6.56 -3.39 -9.39
N ALA A 132 -6.75 -4.63 -9.84
CA ALA A 132 -5.65 -5.58 -10.03
C ALA A 132 -5.39 -5.77 -11.52
N ILE A 133 -4.12 -5.76 -11.92
CA ILE A 133 -3.69 -6.03 -13.30
C ILE A 133 -2.79 -7.25 -13.31
N ASN A 134 -3.17 -8.26 -14.09
CA ASN A 134 -2.37 -9.45 -14.26
C ASN A 134 -1.07 -9.11 -15.01
N PRO A 135 0.12 -9.31 -14.41
CA PRO A 135 1.38 -8.96 -15.06
C PRO A 135 1.74 -9.85 -16.27
N LYS A 136 0.99 -10.95 -16.52
CA LYS A 136 1.26 -11.90 -17.59
C LYS A 136 0.54 -11.56 -18.88
N ASP A 137 -0.71 -11.14 -18.79
CA ASP A 137 -1.61 -10.95 -19.94
C ASP A 137 -2.33 -9.60 -19.95
N GLY A 138 -2.18 -8.80 -18.86
CA GLY A 138 -2.81 -7.48 -18.76
C GLY A 138 -4.28 -7.51 -18.37
N GLU A 139 -4.85 -8.67 -17.98
CA GLU A 139 -6.23 -8.73 -17.49
C GLU A 139 -6.45 -7.76 -16.33
N ILE A 140 -7.50 -6.96 -16.40
CA ILE A 140 -7.87 -5.94 -15.41
C ILE A 140 -9.10 -6.40 -14.64
N LEU A 141 -9.00 -6.40 -13.31
CA LEU A 141 -10.11 -6.67 -12.41
C LEU A 141 -10.35 -5.48 -11.47
N VAL A 142 -11.62 -5.11 -11.31
CA VAL A 142 -12.04 -4.19 -10.25
C VAL A 142 -12.09 -4.95 -8.94
N ILE A 143 -11.32 -4.51 -7.95
CA ILE A 143 -11.24 -5.17 -6.64
C ILE A 143 -12.29 -4.64 -5.69
N GLU A 144 -12.34 -3.32 -5.55
CA GLU A 144 -13.35 -2.64 -4.75
C GLU A 144 -13.46 -1.16 -5.11
N MET A 145 -14.56 -0.56 -4.69
CA MET A 145 -14.77 0.88 -4.78
C MET A 145 -15.22 1.39 -3.42
N ASN A 146 -14.56 2.44 -2.96
CA ASN A 146 -14.86 3.10 -1.69
C ASN A 146 -15.59 4.42 -1.98
N PRO A 147 -16.94 4.50 -1.89
CA PRO A 147 -17.72 5.69 -2.25
C PRO A 147 -17.67 6.77 -1.15
N ARG A 148 -16.50 7.15 -0.75
CA ARG A 148 -16.23 8.12 0.32
C ARG A 148 -14.83 8.69 0.20
N VAL A 149 -14.60 9.84 0.81
CA VAL A 149 -13.23 10.34 1.05
C VAL A 149 -12.50 9.39 2.00
N SER A 150 -11.27 9.04 1.67
CA SER A 150 -10.45 8.03 2.35
C SER A 150 -9.05 8.55 2.68
N ARG A 151 -8.19 7.68 3.21
CA ARG A 151 -6.77 8.01 3.40
C ARG A 151 -6.03 8.19 2.09
N SER A 152 -6.35 7.40 1.07
CA SER A 152 -5.81 7.58 -0.28
C SER A 152 -6.24 8.92 -0.89
N SER A 153 -7.47 9.37 -0.62
CA SER A 153 -7.92 10.72 -1.01
C SER A 153 -7.10 11.82 -0.33
N ALA A 154 -6.70 11.63 0.94
CA ALA A 154 -5.82 12.58 1.62
C ALA A 154 -4.41 12.56 1.01
N LEU A 155 -3.88 11.39 0.66
CA LEU A 155 -2.62 11.25 -0.08
C LEU A 155 -2.70 11.96 -1.44
N ALA A 156 -3.72 11.67 -2.23
CA ALA A 156 -3.95 12.28 -3.53
C ALA A 156 -4.08 13.80 -3.44
N SER A 157 -4.81 14.31 -2.43
CA SER A 157 -4.92 15.75 -2.20
C SER A 157 -3.58 16.41 -1.89
N LYS A 158 -2.74 15.77 -1.08
CA LYS A 158 -1.38 16.27 -0.78
C LYS A 158 -0.47 16.15 -2.01
N ALA A 159 -0.60 15.07 -2.77
CA ALA A 159 0.21 14.82 -3.96
C ALA A 159 -0.07 15.83 -5.08
N THR A 160 -1.34 16.14 -5.33
CA THR A 160 -1.76 16.96 -6.47
C THR A 160 -2.05 18.41 -6.10
N GLY A 161 -2.26 18.71 -4.81
CA GLY A 161 -2.79 20.00 -4.36
C GLY A 161 -4.31 20.15 -4.59
N PHE A 162 -4.98 19.16 -5.17
CA PHE A 162 -6.43 19.18 -5.41
C PHE A 162 -7.19 18.84 -4.11
N PRO A 163 -7.98 19.76 -3.55
CA PRO A 163 -8.55 19.59 -2.21
C PRO A 163 -9.83 18.72 -2.25
N ILE A 164 -9.68 17.40 -2.39
CA ILE A 164 -10.77 16.44 -2.58
C ILE A 164 -11.89 16.63 -1.54
N ALA A 165 -11.56 16.69 -0.26
CA ALA A 165 -12.56 16.81 0.81
C ALA A 165 -13.36 18.11 0.74
N LYS A 166 -12.70 19.24 0.43
CA LYS A 166 -13.36 20.54 0.25
C LYS A 166 -14.30 20.53 -0.94
N ILE A 167 -13.86 19.97 -2.07
CA ILE A 167 -14.67 19.88 -3.28
C ILE A 167 -15.83 18.91 -3.05
N ALA A 168 -15.59 17.73 -2.46
CA ALA A 168 -16.65 16.79 -2.11
C ALA A 168 -17.74 17.42 -1.24
N ALA A 169 -17.37 18.25 -0.25
CA ALA A 169 -18.35 18.97 0.58
C ALA A 169 -19.18 19.98 -0.25
N LYS A 170 -18.59 20.64 -1.24
CA LYS A 170 -19.33 21.54 -2.13
C LYS A 170 -20.28 20.78 -3.07
N LEU A 171 -19.81 19.65 -3.64
CA LEU A 171 -20.64 18.79 -4.46
C LEU A 171 -21.86 18.27 -3.67
N ALA A 172 -21.67 17.91 -2.41
CA ALA A 172 -22.73 17.42 -1.54
C ALA A 172 -23.84 18.44 -1.27
N VAL A 173 -23.57 19.74 -1.38
CA VAL A 173 -24.56 20.82 -1.26
C VAL A 173 -25.05 21.35 -2.60
N GLY A 174 -24.75 20.66 -3.70
CA GLY A 174 -25.35 20.88 -5.01
C GLY A 174 -24.51 21.67 -6.02
N TYR A 175 -23.27 22.06 -5.70
CA TYR A 175 -22.35 22.63 -6.71
C TYR A 175 -21.92 21.54 -7.70
N THR A 176 -21.54 21.99 -8.89
CA THR A 176 -20.92 21.14 -9.92
C THR A 176 -19.42 21.43 -10.04
N LEU A 177 -18.66 20.51 -10.63
CA LEU A 177 -17.20 20.64 -10.75
C LEU A 177 -16.78 21.86 -11.61
N ASP A 178 -17.58 22.23 -12.58
CA ASP A 178 -17.36 23.38 -13.44
C ASP A 178 -17.71 24.71 -12.75
N GLU A 179 -18.56 24.73 -11.72
CA GLU A 179 -18.88 25.90 -10.91
C GLU A 179 -17.82 26.14 -9.79
N ILE A 180 -17.08 25.11 -9.41
CA ILE A 180 -16.10 25.22 -8.34
C ILE A 180 -14.74 25.68 -8.89
N PRO A 181 -14.19 26.82 -8.44
CA PRO A 181 -12.85 27.25 -8.83
C PRO A 181 -11.78 26.23 -8.39
N ASN A 182 -10.82 25.98 -9.26
CA ASN A 182 -9.65 25.17 -8.94
C ASN A 182 -8.71 25.95 -7.99
N ASP A 183 -8.48 25.43 -6.82
CA ASP A 183 -7.66 26.08 -5.78
C ASP A 183 -6.19 26.24 -6.18
N ILE A 184 -5.69 25.40 -7.11
CA ILE A 184 -4.29 25.43 -7.56
C ILE A 184 -4.11 26.56 -8.57
N THR A 185 -4.91 26.57 -9.62
CA THR A 185 -4.77 27.52 -10.72
C THR A 185 -5.48 28.85 -10.45
N GLN A 186 -6.55 28.84 -9.66
CA GLN A 186 -7.46 29.94 -9.36
C GLN A 186 -8.08 30.61 -10.63
N LYS A 187 -7.90 30.00 -11.78
CA LYS A 187 -8.36 30.50 -13.08
C LYS A 187 -9.23 29.50 -13.82
N THR A 188 -9.03 28.22 -13.59
CA THR A 188 -9.78 27.15 -14.20
C THR A 188 -10.80 26.55 -13.21
N PRO A 189 -11.88 25.95 -13.68
CA PRO A 189 -12.79 25.19 -12.81
C PRO A 189 -12.16 23.86 -12.38
N SER A 190 -12.78 23.23 -11.37
CA SER A 190 -12.30 21.98 -10.78
C SER A 190 -12.61 20.73 -11.64
N CYS A 191 -13.24 20.89 -12.80
CA CYS A 191 -13.48 19.80 -13.75
C CYS A 191 -12.25 19.43 -14.60
N PHE A 192 -11.12 20.12 -14.44
CA PHE A 192 -9.86 19.77 -15.11
C PHE A 192 -9.02 18.87 -14.23
N GLU A 193 -8.53 17.77 -14.81
CA GLU A 193 -7.68 16.80 -14.11
C GLU A 193 -6.33 17.43 -13.74
N PRO A 194 -5.86 17.22 -12.49
CA PRO A 194 -4.53 17.67 -12.10
C PRO A 194 -3.44 17.00 -12.94
N SER A 195 -2.42 17.76 -13.31
CA SER A 195 -1.20 17.26 -13.94
C SER A 195 -0.01 17.63 -13.07
N ILE A 196 0.81 16.65 -12.73
CA ILE A 196 2.00 16.85 -11.90
C ILE A 196 3.25 16.36 -12.64
N ASP A 197 4.36 17.08 -12.47
CA ASP A 197 5.67 16.82 -13.08
C ASP A 197 6.70 16.32 -12.05
N TYR A 198 6.24 15.77 -10.94
CA TYR A 198 7.03 15.22 -9.84
C TYR A 198 6.42 13.90 -9.38
N ILE A 199 7.17 13.18 -8.57
CA ILE A 199 6.75 11.89 -8.02
C ILE A 199 6.59 12.02 -6.52
N VAL A 200 5.51 11.45 -6.01
CA VAL A 200 5.21 11.36 -4.59
C VAL A 200 5.31 9.91 -4.16
N THR A 201 6.09 9.64 -3.12
CA THR A 201 6.20 8.32 -2.51
C THR A 201 5.69 8.37 -1.07
N LYS A 202 4.80 7.44 -0.73
CA LYS A 202 4.34 7.18 0.63
C LYS A 202 4.96 5.87 1.13
N ILE A 203 5.52 5.88 2.34
CA ILE A 203 6.02 4.68 3.02
C ILE A 203 5.26 4.51 4.34
N PRO A 204 4.67 3.33 4.60
CA PRO A 204 3.99 3.08 5.86
C PRO A 204 4.99 2.93 7.02
N ARG A 205 4.56 3.32 8.23
CA ARG A 205 5.29 3.12 9.47
C ARG A 205 4.62 2.00 10.28
N PHE A 206 5.44 1.05 10.69
CA PHE A 206 5.04 -0.05 11.57
C PHE A 206 5.69 0.12 12.95
N THR A 207 5.14 -0.55 13.95
CA THR A 207 5.64 -0.51 15.34
C THR A 207 5.72 -1.92 15.94
N PHE A 208 6.05 -2.92 15.12
CA PHE A 208 6.21 -4.31 15.58
C PHE A 208 7.21 -4.42 16.75
N GLU A 209 8.21 -3.55 16.77
CA GLU A 209 9.21 -3.47 17.84
C GLU A 209 8.60 -3.20 19.23
N LYS A 210 7.38 -2.64 19.30
CA LYS A 210 6.67 -2.38 20.55
C LYS A 210 5.79 -3.54 21.02
N PHE A 211 5.60 -4.54 20.16
CA PHE A 211 4.71 -5.67 20.41
C PHE A 211 5.45 -7.00 20.23
N PRO A 212 6.14 -7.48 21.27
CA PRO A 212 7.08 -8.63 21.18
C PRO A 212 6.42 -9.95 20.72
N PHE A 213 5.09 -10.05 20.80
CA PHE A 213 4.36 -11.24 20.36
C PHE A 213 3.75 -11.09 18.96
N SER A 214 3.89 -9.93 18.33
CA SER A 214 3.42 -9.72 16.96
C SER A 214 4.43 -10.28 15.97
N GLN A 215 3.93 -10.89 14.91
CA GLN A 215 4.78 -11.32 13.79
C GLN A 215 4.87 -10.19 12.78
N ASP A 216 6.07 -9.84 12.34
CA ASP A 216 6.30 -8.93 11.22
C ASP A 216 5.99 -9.63 9.90
N LYS A 217 4.70 -9.79 9.64
CA LYS A 217 4.18 -10.44 8.43
C LYS A 217 2.99 -9.66 7.92
N LEU A 218 3.15 -9.03 6.77
CA LEU A 218 2.09 -8.27 6.12
C LEU A 218 1.12 -9.21 5.38
N GLY A 219 -0.12 -8.76 5.25
CA GLY A 219 -1.18 -9.51 4.61
C GLY A 219 -2.37 -8.61 4.28
N THR A 220 -3.55 -9.21 4.16
CA THR A 220 -4.79 -8.51 3.79
C THR A 220 -5.37 -7.62 4.90
N GLN A 221 -4.85 -7.73 6.13
CA GLN A 221 -5.24 -6.85 7.25
C GLN A 221 -4.20 -5.76 7.44
N MET A 222 -4.66 -4.51 7.59
CA MET A 222 -3.79 -3.37 7.80
C MET A 222 -3.13 -3.41 9.19
N GLN A 223 -1.81 -3.20 9.23
CA GLN A 223 -0.99 -3.24 10.43
C GLN A 223 -0.17 -1.95 10.66
N SER A 224 -0.10 -1.09 9.64
CA SER A 224 0.61 0.19 9.76
C SER A 224 -0.11 1.14 10.73
N VAL A 225 0.69 1.91 11.48
CA VAL A 225 0.20 2.88 12.48
C VAL A 225 0.34 4.32 12.01
N GLY A 226 1.06 4.54 10.91
CA GLY A 226 1.29 5.85 10.32
C GLY A 226 1.98 5.72 8.99
N GLU A 227 2.36 6.86 8.42
CA GLU A 227 3.01 6.93 7.11
C GLU A 227 3.87 8.18 6.99
N ALA A 228 4.90 8.11 6.18
CA ALA A 228 5.66 9.26 5.69
C ALA A 228 5.39 9.44 4.20
N MET A 229 5.33 10.70 3.75
CA MET A 229 5.17 11.07 2.35
C MET A 229 6.26 12.06 1.95
N ALA A 230 6.85 11.86 0.78
CA ALA A 230 7.84 12.77 0.23
C ALA A 230 7.63 12.99 -1.27
N ILE A 231 8.07 14.17 -1.73
CA ILE A 231 8.00 14.61 -3.12
C ILE A 231 9.42 14.71 -3.66
N GLY A 232 9.64 14.19 -4.87
CA GLY A 232 10.90 14.27 -5.60
C GLY A 232 10.68 14.42 -7.10
N ARG A 233 11.71 14.83 -7.82
CA ARG A 233 11.68 14.89 -9.28
C ARG A 233 11.75 13.50 -9.93
N THR A 234 12.34 12.55 -9.21
CA THR A 234 12.47 11.16 -9.62
C THR A 234 11.95 10.25 -8.52
N PHE A 235 11.66 8.99 -8.87
CA PHE A 235 11.27 7.96 -7.90
C PHE A 235 12.37 7.76 -6.84
N GLN A 236 13.63 7.69 -7.24
CA GLN A 236 14.76 7.53 -6.33
C GLN A 236 14.83 8.65 -5.30
N GLU A 237 14.64 9.90 -5.75
CA GLU A 237 14.66 11.05 -4.85
C GLU A 237 13.49 11.02 -3.87
N SER A 238 12.27 10.78 -4.34
CA SER A 238 11.07 10.74 -3.49
C SER A 238 11.12 9.58 -2.49
N LEU A 239 11.58 8.39 -2.93
CA LEU A 239 11.74 7.22 -2.08
C LEU A 239 12.75 7.48 -0.95
N GLN A 240 13.94 7.97 -1.29
CA GLN A 240 14.99 8.25 -0.30
C GLN A 240 14.56 9.34 0.71
N LYS A 241 13.85 10.35 0.25
CA LYS A 241 13.26 11.37 1.14
C LYS A 241 12.19 10.78 2.06
N ALA A 242 11.34 9.88 1.54
CA ALA A 242 10.30 9.23 2.32
C ALA A 242 10.89 8.31 3.39
N ILE A 243 11.92 7.51 3.06
CA ILE A 243 12.66 6.67 4.02
C ILE A 243 13.24 7.55 5.14
N ARG A 244 13.91 8.63 4.80
CA ARG A 244 14.47 9.57 5.79
C ARG A 244 13.39 10.17 6.70
N SER A 245 12.20 10.42 6.17
CA SER A 245 11.06 11.00 6.92
C SER A 245 10.41 10.00 7.88
N LEU A 246 10.75 8.71 7.83
CA LEU A 246 10.32 7.71 8.82
C LEU A 246 11.05 7.87 10.16
N GLU A 247 12.14 8.66 10.21
CA GLU A 247 12.94 8.91 11.43
C GLU A 247 13.43 7.61 12.08
N LEU A 248 13.94 6.70 11.25
CA LEU A 248 14.56 5.46 11.68
C LEU A 248 16.06 5.68 11.91
N ASP A 249 16.68 4.90 12.80
CA ASP A 249 18.10 5.04 13.21
C ASP A 249 19.09 4.56 12.13
N PHE A 250 18.71 4.54 10.87
CA PHE A 250 19.54 4.14 9.72
C PHE A 250 19.26 5.01 8.49
N CYS A 251 20.20 5.01 7.54
CA CYS A 251 20.15 5.87 6.37
C CYS A 251 19.83 5.08 5.09
N GLY A 252 18.87 5.58 4.33
CA GLY A 252 18.60 5.07 2.98
C GLY A 252 18.21 3.60 2.92
N LEU A 253 18.79 2.88 1.99
CA LEU A 253 18.51 1.47 1.72
C LEU A 253 19.50 0.51 2.39
N ASP A 254 20.41 1.01 3.23
CA ASP A 254 21.30 0.15 4.01
C ASP A 254 20.48 -0.70 4.98
N LEU A 255 20.77 -1.99 5.06
CA LEU A 255 20.10 -2.88 6.02
C LEU A 255 20.32 -2.41 7.46
N PRO A 256 19.25 -2.31 8.25
CA PRO A 256 19.38 -1.98 9.66
C PRO A 256 20.28 -2.97 10.40
N LYS A 257 21.20 -2.48 11.24
CA LYS A 257 22.15 -3.30 12.02
C LYS A 257 21.47 -4.33 12.95
N ILE A 258 20.19 -4.16 13.24
CA ILE A 258 19.37 -5.07 14.07
C ILE A 258 19.29 -6.47 13.46
N HIS A 259 19.37 -6.59 12.12
CA HIS A 259 19.26 -7.89 11.43
C HIS A 259 20.57 -8.67 11.36
N ALA A 260 21.69 -8.04 11.56
CA ALA A 260 22.97 -8.75 11.70
C ALA A 260 22.98 -9.68 12.93
N SER A 261 22.14 -9.43 13.93
CA SER A 261 22.02 -10.26 15.13
C SER A 261 21.03 -11.43 14.97
N GLU A 262 20.13 -11.37 13.99
CA GLU A 262 19.18 -12.45 13.67
C GLU A 262 19.75 -13.48 12.69
N ASN A 263 20.95 -13.24 12.16
CA ASN A 263 21.61 -14.19 11.28
C ASN A 263 22.12 -15.38 12.14
N PRO A 264 21.56 -16.59 11.98
CA PRO A 264 21.96 -17.75 12.79
C PRO A 264 23.43 -18.13 12.64
N ASP A 265 24.09 -17.69 11.55
CA ASP A 265 25.51 -17.94 11.29
C ASP A 265 26.45 -16.86 11.86
N SER A 266 25.91 -15.79 12.47
CA SER A 266 26.75 -14.66 12.96
C SER A 266 27.53 -14.94 14.23
N GLY A 267 27.32 -16.07 14.90
CA GLY A 267 28.06 -16.48 16.12
C GLY A 267 27.96 -15.50 17.29
N ALA A 268 27.05 -14.51 17.21
CA ALA A 268 26.87 -13.52 18.27
C ALA A 268 26.05 -14.11 19.41
N SER A 269 26.75 -14.56 20.44
CA SER A 269 26.19 -14.88 21.74
C SER A 269 25.40 -13.68 22.28
N LEU A 270 24.19 -13.94 22.78
CA LEU A 270 23.36 -13.00 23.54
C LEU A 270 24.18 -12.37 24.67
N ALA A 271 24.72 -11.17 24.45
CA ALA A 271 25.31 -10.38 25.51
C ALA A 271 24.17 -9.70 26.28
N THR A 272 24.06 -10.05 27.55
CA THR A 272 23.26 -9.35 28.56
C THR A 272 23.64 -7.86 28.61
N PRO A 273 22.69 -6.94 28.90
CA PRO A 273 22.99 -5.52 28.94
C PRO A 273 23.87 -5.21 30.17
N GLU A 274 25.14 -5.00 29.93
CA GLU A 274 26.06 -4.47 30.96
C GLU A 274 26.02 -2.94 30.97
N THR A 275 25.91 -2.45 32.18
CA THR A 275 26.10 -1.13 32.76
C THR A 275 26.90 -0.10 31.97
N LYS A 276 26.47 1.17 32.11
CA LYS A 276 26.97 2.43 31.54
C LYS A 276 28.52 2.50 31.47
N PRO A 277 29.09 2.97 30.35
CA PRO A 277 30.51 3.20 30.24
C PRO A 277 30.92 4.54 30.90
N ASP A 278 32.01 4.46 31.69
CA ASP A 278 32.73 5.59 32.27
C ASP A 278 33.32 6.51 31.19
N LEU A 279 33.07 7.80 31.35
CA LEU A 279 33.65 8.90 30.58
C LEU A 279 35.08 9.16 31.06
N ASN A 280 36.06 8.40 30.62
CA ASN A 280 37.47 8.85 30.53
C ASN A 280 38.38 7.72 30.02
N SER A 281 38.58 7.65 28.71
CA SER A 281 39.82 7.08 28.16
C SER A 281 40.06 7.58 26.75
N ASN A 282 41.05 8.45 26.60
CA ASN A 282 41.70 8.78 25.35
C ASN A 282 42.36 7.52 24.78
N SER A 283 41.81 6.89 23.77
CA SER A 283 42.50 5.89 22.99
C SER A 283 42.20 6.03 21.50
N LYS A 284 43.25 6.07 20.73
CA LYS A 284 43.43 6.24 19.29
C LYS A 284 42.35 5.49 18.49
N LYS A 285 41.59 6.23 17.66
CA LYS A 285 40.71 5.67 16.62
C LYS A 285 41.54 4.79 15.69
N LYS A 286 41.45 3.48 15.85
CA LYS A 286 41.73 2.53 14.80
C LYS A 286 40.52 2.51 13.87
N THR A 287 40.75 2.89 12.63
CA THR A 287 39.78 2.72 11.51
C THR A 287 39.47 1.22 11.41
N GLN A 288 38.35 0.79 11.95
CA GLN A 288 37.80 -0.52 11.65
C GLN A 288 37.36 -0.50 10.19
N LYS A 289 38.02 -1.29 9.35
CA LYS A 289 37.52 -1.68 8.05
C LYS A 289 36.17 -2.36 8.27
N ASN A 290 35.10 -1.83 7.65
CA ASN A 290 33.80 -2.48 7.55
C ASN A 290 34.03 -3.89 6.97
N SER A 291 33.93 -4.91 7.79
CA SER A 291 33.63 -6.25 7.30
C SER A 291 32.17 -6.21 6.86
N SER A 292 31.93 -6.22 5.55
CA SER A 292 30.62 -6.53 5.03
C SER A 292 30.22 -7.89 5.60
N SER A 293 29.28 -7.92 6.50
CA SER A 293 28.71 -9.17 6.97
C SER A 293 27.99 -9.80 5.77
N PHE A 294 28.55 -10.90 5.27
CA PHE A 294 27.93 -11.67 4.19
C PHE A 294 26.56 -12.17 4.66
N ILE A 295 25.51 -11.75 3.97
CA ILE A 295 24.16 -12.23 4.23
C ILE A 295 23.93 -13.49 3.39
N PRO A 296 23.59 -14.63 4.00
CA PRO A 296 23.37 -15.86 3.26
C PRO A 296 22.17 -15.76 2.29
N ASP A 297 22.34 -16.17 1.04
CA ASP A 297 21.30 -16.12 0.01
C ASP A 297 19.99 -16.83 0.43
N HIS A 298 20.08 -17.95 1.16
CA HIS A 298 18.89 -18.67 1.62
C HIS A 298 18.07 -17.87 2.63
N TRP A 299 18.74 -17.13 3.54
CA TRP A 299 18.07 -16.27 4.52
C TRP A 299 17.39 -15.07 3.84
N LEU A 300 18.08 -14.43 2.90
CA LEU A 300 17.53 -13.32 2.13
C LEU A 300 16.31 -13.77 1.30
N LYS A 301 16.40 -14.95 0.69
CA LYS A 301 15.27 -15.55 -0.04
C LYS A 301 14.07 -15.77 0.86
N GLU A 302 14.24 -16.33 2.06
CA GLU A 302 13.16 -16.52 3.03
C GLU A 302 12.49 -15.19 3.40
N LYS A 303 13.27 -14.12 3.62
CA LYS A 303 12.76 -12.78 3.95
C LYS A 303 12.02 -12.13 2.77
N LEU A 304 12.36 -12.44 1.55
CA LEU A 304 11.70 -11.94 0.33
C LEU A 304 10.44 -12.75 -0.04
N GLU A 305 10.35 -14.02 0.35
CA GLU A 305 9.18 -14.87 0.08
C GLU A 305 7.94 -14.47 0.89
N GLN A 306 8.12 -13.76 2.01
CA GLN A 306 7.02 -13.30 2.87
C GLN A 306 7.03 -11.78 2.98
N PRO A 307 5.93 -11.09 2.62
CA PRO A 307 5.80 -9.67 2.83
C PRO A 307 5.99 -9.29 4.31
N ASN A 308 6.84 -8.32 4.57
CA ASN A 308 7.17 -7.84 5.91
C ASN A 308 7.45 -6.33 5.90
N SER A 309 7.56 -5.71 7.07
CA SER A 309 7.74 -4.26 7.19
C SER A 309 9.05 -3.74 6.59
N GLN A 310 10.03 -4.62 6.43
CA GLN A 310 11.40 -4.28 6.02
C GLN A 310 11.76 -4.73 4.61
N ARG A 311 10.80 -5.22 3.85
CA ARG A 311 10.98 -5.79 2.51
C ARG A 311 11.76 -4.91 1.53
N ILE A 312 11.66 -3.58 1.64
CA ILE A 312 12.39 -2.67 0.74
C ILE A 312 13.90 -2.75 0.93
N TRP A 313 14.37 -2.96 2.16
CA TRP A 313 15.79 -3.13 2.46
C TRP A 313 16.31 -4.50 2.05
N TYR A 314 15.49 -5.56 2.20
CA TYR A 314 15.85 -6.90 1.69
C TYR A 314 15.90 -6.93 0.15
N LEU A 315 14.99 -6.21 -0.53
CA LEU A 315 15.04 -6.06 -1.97
C LEU A 315 16.31 -5.33 -2.41
N ALA A 316 16.69 -4.26 -1.72
CA ALA A 316 17.91 -3.52 -2.03
C ALA A 316 19.17 -4.36 -1.83
N GLU A 317 19.21 -5.22 -0.81
CA GLU A 317 20.34 -6.13 -0.57
C GLU A 317 20.44 -7.26 -1.60
N ALA A 318 19.28 -7.68 -2.17
CA ALA A 318 19.21 -8.72 -3.18
C ALA A 318 19.64 -8.25 -4.58
N MET A 319 19.70 -6.95 -4.83
CA MET A 319 20.05 -6.34 -6.11
C MET A 319 21.55 -6.13 -6.27
#